data_0d991f0ed5371970eae5e1d347e1edef
#
_entry.id   0d991f0ed5371970eae5e1d347e1edef
#
_cell.length_a   1.000
_cell.length_b   1.000
_cell.length_c   1.000
_cell.angle_alpha   90.00
_cell.angle_beta   90.00
_cell.angle_gamma   90.00
#
_symmetry.space_group_name_H-M   'P 1'
#
loop_
_entity.id
_entity.type
_entity.pdbx_description
1 polymer ?
#
loop_
_entity_poly.entity_id
_entity_poly.type
_entity_poly.pdbx_seq_one_letter_code
_entity_poly.pdbx_strand_id
1 'polypeptide(L)'
;VALYVMKFGGSSVGDIERMKRVAKRIVEKKQEGHQCVVVVSAMGDTTDELIDQSKSLNENPPAREMDMLLTTGEQISVALLSMAVHQLGHQAMSMTGWQAGFRTDGTYGRARIVDIQSERVKNALQEGQIVIVAGFQGMSEVGEITTLGRGGSDTTAVALAAAIQADVCEIYTDVDGIYSTDPRIVNCARKLKEISYDEMLELANLGAAVLHPRAVEYAKHNSVCLVVRSSFNYNEGTIVKEEATMEQGVVVSGIAYDKNVARISILGVADLPGVLAKVFGALANEHIDVDIIVQSGVLNGEADFSFTTALADCERAVSVIENIRGEVPYREVTSERDLVKISIVGAGMVSHPGVAAKMFDIISRTGVSIKMVSTSEIKVSCVVAADNLHDIIRALHTGYGLDTMETAFVGGPQDRR
;
A
#
# COMPACT_ATOMS: atom_id res chain seq x y z
N VAL A 1 31.36 1.93 -2.37
CA VAL A 1 30.60 1.84 -1.11
C VAL A 1 29.26 2.50 -1.34
N ALA A 2 28.16 1.74 -1.25
CA ALA A 2 26.82 2.28 -1.34
C ALA A 2 26.12 2.23 0.04
N LEU A 3 25.19 3.14 0.27
CA LEU A 3 24.35 3.19 1.47
C LEU A 3 22.99 2.55 1.18
N TYR A 4 22.68 1.47 1.87
CA TYR A 4 21.42 0.76 1.76
C TYR A 4 20.52 1.01 2.96
N VAL A 5 19.25 1.26 2.70
CA VAL A 5 18.21 1.09 3.70
C VAL A 5 17.45 -0.18 3.37
N MET A 6 17.36 -1.12 4.33
CA MET A 6 16.77 -2.44 4.14
C MET A 6 15.58 -2.58 5.10
N LYS A 7 14.36 -2.69 4.57
CA LYS A 7 13.16 -2.88 5.42
C LYS A 7 12.72 -4.33 5.42
N PHE A 8 12.49 -4.89 6.61
CA PHE A 8 11.94 -6.23 6.77
C PHE A 8 10.58 -6.18 7.47
N GLY A 9 9.56 -6.76 6.82
CA GLY A 9 8.20 -6.85 7.35
C GLY A 9 8.07 -7.89 8.48
N GLY A 10 6.94 -7.90 9.18
CA GLY A 10 6.68 -8.81 10.31
C GLY A 10 6.83 -10.29 9.94
N SER A 11 6.38 -10.69 8.75
CA SER A 11 6.57 -12.06 8.25
C SER A 11 8.04 -12.46 8.06
N SER A 12 8.90 -11.47 7.77
CA SER A 12 10.35 -11.69 7.59
C SER A 12 11.09 -11.94 8.90
N VAL A 13 10.59 -11.38 10.00
CA VAL A 13 11.17 -11.47 11.36
C VAL A 13 10.25 -12.21 12.34
N GLY A 14 9.29 -12.99 11.84
CA GLY A 14 8.20 -13.57 12.61
C GLY A 14 8.62 -14.63 13.64
N ASP A 15 9.83 -15.18 13.53
CA ASP A 15 10.42 -16.12 14.50
C ASP A 15 11.95 -15.97 14.54
N ILE A 16 12.56 -16.61 15.52
CA ILE A 16 14.02 -16.53 15.74
C ILE A 16 14.83 -17.03 14.54
N GLU A 17 14.38 -18.07 13.85
CA GLU A 17 15.10 -18.62 12.70
C GLU A 17 15.03 -17.68 11.49
N ARG A 18 13.90 -17.03 11.28
CA ARG A 18 13.76 -15.96 10.27
C ARG A 18 14.62 -14.77 10.61
N MET A 19 14.67 -14.37 11.87
CA MET A 19 15.50 -13.27 12.35
C MET A 19 17.00 -13.56 12.14
N LYS A 20 17.47 -14.78 12.39
CA LYS A 20 18.84 -15.20 12.06
C LYS A 20 19.15 -15.12 10.56
N ARG A 21 18.20 -15.51 9.70
CA ARG A 21 18.36 -15.37 8.24
C ARG A 21 18.45 -13.90 7.80
N VAL A 22 17.61 -13.04 8.37
CA VAL A 22 17.66 -11.59 8.14
C VAL A 22 19.00 -11.02 8.58
N ALA A 23 19.46 -11.37 9.79
CA ALA A 23 20.77 -10.93 10.30
C ALA A 23 21.92 -11.37 9.36
N LYS A 24 21.90 -12.61 8.87
CA LYS A 24 22.89 -13.09 7.89
C LYS A 24 22.87 -12.27 6.61
N ARG A 25 21.71 -11.99 6.04
CA ARG A 25 21.58 -11.15 4.81
C ARG A 25 22.12 -9.74 5.00
N ILE A 26 21.86 -9.13 6.16
CA ILE A 26 22.38 -7.79 6.49
C ILE A 26 23.92 -7.84 6.57
N VAL A 27 24.45 -8.85 7.22
CA VAL A 27 25.91 -9.03 7.36
C VAL A 27 26.58 -9.30 6.01
N GLU A 28 25.98 -10.12 5.14
CA GLU A 28 26.44 -10.33 3.77
C GLU A 28 26.55 -9.00 3.01
N LYS A 29 25.52 -8.16 3.07
CA LYS A 29 25.51 -6.82 2.45
C LYS A 29 26.63 -5.92 3.03
N LYS A 30 26.83 -5.98 4.35
CA LYS A 30 27.93 -5.25 5.01
C LYS A 30 29.31 -5.74 4.59
N GLN A 31 29.49 -7.05 4.42
CA GLN A 31 30.74 -7.68 3.97
C GLN A 31 31.08 -7.37 2.51
N GLU A 32 30.08 -7.09 1.68
CA GLU A 32 30.26 -6.55 0.31
C GLU A 32 30.84 -5.13 0.31
N GLY A 33 31.06 -4.51 1.48
CA GLY A 33 31.65 -3.18 1.65
C GLY A 33 30.61 -2.05 1.71
N HIS A 34 29.31 -2.36 1.85
CA HIS A 34 28.26 -1.36 1.90
C HIS A 34 27.96 -0.87 3.32
N GLN A 35 27.34 0.30 3.44
CA GLN A 35 26.74 0.77 4.69
C GLN A 35 25.27 0.32 4.73
N CYS A 36 24.82 -0.13 5.91
CA CYS A 36 23.49 -0.70 6.08
C CYS A 36 22.72 -0.02 7.21
N VAL A 37 21.54 0.49 6.88
CA VAL A 37 20.49 0.85 7.83
C VAL A 37 19.34 -0.12 7.63
N VAL A 38 18.80 -0.64 8.71
CA VAL A 38 17.74 -1.65 8.67
C VAL A 38 16.51 -1.10 9.38
N VAL A 39 15.35 -1.23 8.77
CA VAL A 39 14.06 -0.89 9.40
C VAL A 39 13.26 -2.18 9.55
N VAL A 40 12.74 -2.44 10.75
CA VAL A 40 11.95 -3.65 11.01
C VAL A 40 10.57 -3.33 11.55
N SER A 41 9.62 -4.18 11.22
CA SER A 41 8.29 -4.24 11.82
C SER A 41 8.31 -5.11 13.09
N ALA A 42 7.22 -5.10 13.85
CA ALA A 42 6.98 -6.07 14.91
C ALA A 42 7.01 -7.51 14.37
N MET A 43 7.32 -8.48 15.20
CA MET A 43 7.44 -9.90 14.84
C MET A 43 6.07 -10.49 14.52
N GLY A 44 5.91 -11.10 13.34
CA GLY A 44 4.70 -11.87 12.98
C GLY A 44 3.41 -11.07 13.21
N ASP A 45 2.55 -11.59 14.07
CA ASP A 45 1.24 -11.04 14.39
C ASP A 45 1.21 -10.21 15.68
N THR A 46 2.38 -9.88 16.26
CA THR A 46 2.49 -9.17 17.55
C THR A 46 1.63 -7.90 17.61
N THR A 47 1.57 -7.13 16.53
CA THR A 47 0.74 -5.91 16.50
C THR A 47 -0.75 -6.23 16.66
N ASP A 48 -1.26 -7.25 15.97
CA ASP A 48 -2.65 -7.68 16.06
C ASP A 48 -2.95 -8.26 17.45
N GLU A 49 -2.05 -9.05 18.02
CA GLU A 49 -2.16 -9.58 19.39
C GLU A 49 -2.24 -8.45 20.44
N LEU A 50 -1.42 -7.40 20.32
CA LEU A 50 -1.47 -6.23 21.21
C LEU A 50 -2.78 -5.46 21.06
N ILE A 51 -3.31 -5.32 19.84
CA ILE A 51 -4.62 -4.72 19.59
C ILE A 51 -5.72 -5.53 20.27
N ASP A 52 -5.71 -6.86 20.13
CA ASP A 52 -6.71 -7.74 20.73
C ASP A 52 -6.64 -7.72 22.26
N GLN A 53 -5.45 -7.71 22.84
CA GLN A 53 -5.24 -7.55 24.29
C GLN A 53 -5.82 -6.22 24.79
N SER A 54 -5.55 -5.11 24.09
CA SER A 54 -6.06 -3.79 24.47
C SER A 54 -7.59 -3.74 24.45
N LYS A 55 -8.21 -4.29 23.39
CA LYS A 55 -9.66 -4.36 23.24
C LYS A 55 -10.32 -5.26 24.27
N SER A 56 -9.63 -6.32 24.73
CA SER A 56 -10.11 -7.18 25.82
C SER A 56 -10.16 -6.46 27.17
N LEU A 57 -9.36 -5.41 27.37
CA LEU A 57 -9.37 -4.58 28.57
C LEU A 57 -10.34 -3.40 28.45
N ASN A 58 -10.45 -2.82 27.26
CA ASN A 58 -11.30 -1.66 26.99
C ASN A 58 -11.75 -1.71 25.52
N GLU A 59 -13.07 -1.77 25.30
CA GLU A 59 -13.65 -1.80 23.93
C GLU A 59 -13.21 -0.59 23.07
N ASN A 60 -12.97 0.56 23.72
CA ASN A 60 -12.54 1.80 23.08
C ASN A 60 -11.26 2.32 23.77
N PRO A 61 -10.09 1.69 23.56
CA PRO A 61 -8.86 2.10 24.21
C PRO A 61 -8.44 3.51 23.74
N PRO A 62 -7.91 4.35 24.65
CA PRO A 62 -7.41 5.68 24.28
C PRO A 62 -6.31 5.58 23.23
N ALA A 63 -6.38 6.39 22.17
CA ALA A 63 -5.46 6.33 21.04
C ALA A 63 -3.98 6.56 21.47
N ARG A 64 -3.75 7.45 22.48
CA ARG A 64 -2.41 7.66 23.04
C ARG A 64 -1.83 6.38 23.65
N GLU A 65 -2.63 5.65 24.42
CA GLU A 65 -2.16 4.41 25.07
C GLU A 65 -1.98 3.27 24.06
N MET A 66 -2.78 3.28 22.97
CA MET A 66 -2.58 2.38 21.85
C MET A 66 -1.21 2.61 21.18
N ASP A 67 -0.85 3.86 20.90
CA ASP A 67 0.46 4.17 20.30
C ASP A 67 1.62 3.77 21.23
N MET A 68 1.50 4.02 22.53
CA MET A 68 2.46 3.57 23.53
C MET A 68 2.63 2.05 23.50
N LEU A 69 1.52 1.29 23.47
CA LEU A 69 1.50 -0.17 23.49
C LEU A 69 2.09 -0.73 22.19
N LEU A 70 1.59 -0.28 21.03
CA LEU A 70 1.94 -0.88 19.73
C LEU A 70 3.42 -0.70 19.38
N THR A 71 4.04 0.43 19.77
CA THR A 71 5.47 0.69 19.50
C THR A 71 6.41 -0.29 20.20
N THR A 72 5.95 -1.02 21.21
CA THR A 72 6.78 -2.02 21.92
C THR A 72 7.14 -3.21 21.02
N GLY A 73 6.29 -3.56 20.07
CA GLY A 73 6.52 -4.68 19.13
C GLY A 73 7.79 -4.49 18.31
N GLU A 74 7.97 -3.32 17.70
CA GLU A 74 9.17 -3.02 16.93
C GLU A 74 10.41 -2.87 17.81
N GLN A 75 10.26 -2.40 19.07
CA GLN A 75 11.38 -2.32 20.02
C GLN A 75 11.93 -3.71 20.36
N ILE A 76 11.07 -4.72 20.50
CA ILE A 76 11.49 -6.12 20.67
C ILE A 76 12.27 -6.57 19.42
N SER A 77 11.73 -6.32 18.23
CA SER A 77 12.35 -6.74 16.97
C SER A 77 13.75 -6.17 16.76
N VAL A 78 13.95 -4.84 16.99
CA VAL A 78 15.27 -4.21 16.80
C VAL A 78 16.31 -4.72 17.79
N ALA A 79 15.91 -4.96 19.04
CA ALA A 79 16.80 -5.46 20.07
C ALA A 79 17.29 -6.89 19.74
N LEU A 80 16.35 -7.79 19.40
CA LEU A 80 16.67 -9.18 19.05
C LEU A 80 17.50 -9.26 17.75
N LEU A 81 17.17 -8.48 16.74
CA LEU A 81 17.93 -8.46 15.48
C LEU A 81 19.34 -7.92 15.69
N SER A 82 19.51 -6.88 16.53
CA SER A 82 20.82 -6.36 16.89
C SER A 82 21.70 -7.43 17.57
N MET A 83 21.12 -8.19 18.53
CA MET A 83 21.80 -9.31 19.18
C MET A 83 22.20 -10.39 18.15
N ALA A 84 21.35 -10.69 17.17
CA ALA A 84 21.64 -11.67 16.13
C ALA A 84 22.80 -11.19 15.22
N VAL A 85 22.87 -9.91 14.89
CA VAL A 85 24.00 -9.32 14.14
C VAL A 85 25.29 -9.34 14.96
N HIS A 86 25.25 -9.03 16.25
CA HIS A 86 26.40 -9.15 17.16
C HIS A 86 26.93 -10.59 17.24
N GLN A 87 26.03 -11.59 17.27
CA GLN A 87 26.44 -13.01 17.26
C GLN A 87 27.22 -13.38 15.99
N LEU A 88 27.00 -12.68 14.88
CA LEU A 88 27.75 -12.86 13.62
C LEU A 88 29.05 -12.04 13.57
N GLY A 89 29.46 -11.40 14.66
CA GLY A 89 30.73 -10.67 14.79
C GLY A 89 30.70 -9.24 14.24
N HIS A 90 29.54 -8.66 13.98
CA HIS A 90 29.42 -7.29 13.50
C HIS A 90 28.79 -6.39 14.56
N GLN A 91 29.23 -5.13 14.59
CA GLN A 91 28.65 -4.13 15.49
C GLN A 91 27.33 -3.61 14.91
N ALA A 92 26.31 -3.60 15.76
CA ALA A 92 24.98 -3.08 15.42
C ALA A 92 24.45 -2.20 16.55
N MET A 93 23.69 -1.17 16.18
CA MET A 93 22.99 -0.29 17.11
C MET A 93 21.48 -0.30 16.82
N SER A 94 20.70 -0.77 17.78
CA SER A 94 19.25 -0.67 17.74
C SER A 94 18.79 0.73 18.17
N MET A 95 17.81 1.28 17.45
CA MET A 95 17.20 2.58 17.75
C MET A 95 15.70 2.49 17.65
N THR A 96 15.00 3.16 18.58
CA THR A 96 13.58 3.48 18.37
C THR A 96 13.42 4.52 17.27
N GLY A 97 12.19 4.72 16.77
CA GLY A 97 11.94 5.75 15.75
C GLY A 97 12.39 7.16 16.21
N TRP A 98 12.08 7.53 17.44
CA TRP A 98 12.50 8.84 17.97
C TRP A 98 14.01 8.93 18.25
N GLN A 99 14.70 7.84 18.58
CA GLN A 99 16.17 7.83 18.68
C GLN A 99 16.84 7.98 17.31
N ALA A 100 16.19 7.49 16.25
CA ALA A 100 16.60 7.69 14.87
C ALA A 100 16.20 9.08 14.31
N GLY A 101 15.50 9.88 15.12
CA GLY A 101 15.18 11.27 14.84
C GLY A 101 13.81 11.51 14.19
N PHE A 102 12.91 10.53 14.13
CA PHE A 102 11.57 10.71 13.56
C PHE A 102 10.71 11.62 14.41
N ARG A 103 10.41 12.82 13.87
CA ARG A 103 9.46 13.80 14.43
C ARG A 103 8.14 13.71 13.67
N THR A 104 7.05 13.72 14.42
CA THR A 104 5.69 13.55 13.89
C THR A 104 4.78 14.67 14.38
N ASP A 105 3.65 14.82 13.69
CA ASP A 105 2.52 15.57 14.24
C ASP A 105 1.92 14.82 15.45
N GLY A 106 1.05 15.47 16.18
CA GLY A 106 0.44 14.89 17.39
C GLY A 106 -0.76 13.97 17.12
N THR A 107 -0.97 13.48 15.91
CA THR A 107 -2.13 12.66 15.54
C THR A 107 -1.87 11.20 15.87
N TYR A 108 -2.42 10.70 16.97
CA TYR A 108 -2.28 9.30 17.35
C TYR A 108 -2.85 8.32 16.33
N GLY A 109 -2.21 7.16 16.19
CA GLY A 109 -2.62 6.05 15.31
C GLY A 109 -2.39 6.26 13.82
N ARG A 110 -2.17 7.50 13.37
CA ARG A 110 -1.97 7.88 11.96
C ARG A 110 -1.10 9.12 11.78
N ALA A 111 -0.09 9.27 12.62
CA ALA A 111 0.79 10.42 12.59
C ALA A 111 1.50 10.60 11.24
N ARG A 112 1.81 11.85 10.92
CA ARG A 112 2.62 12.20 9.75
C ARG A 112 4.03 12.58 10.18
N ILE A 113 5.02 12.15 9.41
CA ILE A 113 6.40 12.56 9.60
C ILE A 113 6.51 14.04 9.20
N VAL A 114 6.97 14.87 10.13
CA VAL A 114 7.19 16.30 9.95
C VAL A 114 8.65 16.58 9.62
N ASP A 115 9.57 15.86 10.31
CA ASP A 115 11.02 16.03 10.17
C ASP A 115 11.76 14.75 10.57
N ILE A 116 12.99 14.57 10.11
CA ILE A 116 13.88 13.46 10.51
C ILE A 116 15.25 14.01 10.83
N GLN A 117 15.59 14.03 12.10
CA GLN A 117 16.92 14.45 12.62
C GLN A 117 17.88 13.26 12.61
N SER A 118 18.45 12.97 11.45
CA SER A 118 19.20 11.74 11.17
C SER A 118 20.67 11.73 11.64
N GLU A 119 21.13 12.73 12.39
CA GLU A 119 22.54 12.87 12.81
C GLU A 119 23.04 11.65 13.59
N ARG A 120 22.22 11.12 14.50
CA ARG A 120 22.59 9.94 15.30
C ARG A 120 22.78 8.69 14.41
N VAL A 121 21.93 8.52 13.41
CA VAL A 121 22.04 7.44 12.42
C VAL A 121 23.33 7.61 11.60
N LYS A 122 23.62 8.82 11.10
CA LYS A 122 24.80 9.12 10.32
C LYS A 122 26.10 8.90 11.12
N ASN A 123 26.12 9.30 12.39
CA ASN A 123 27.28 9.10 13.26
C ASN A 123 27.55 7.61 13.49
N ALA A 124 26.55 6.80 13.78
CA ALA A 124 26.69 5.36 13.96
C ALA A 124 27.20 4.66 12.66
N LEU A 125 26.74 5.11 11.49
CA LEU A 125 27.24 4.63 10.20
C LEU A 125 28.71 4.99 9.98
N GLN A 126 29.13 6.20 10.36
CA GLN A 126 30.54 6.63 10.29
C GLN A 126 31.45 5.82 11.22
N GLU A 127 30.94 5.38 12.37
CA GLU A 127 31.62 4.44 13.27
C GLU A 127 31.65 2.99 12.73
N GLY A 128 31.10 2.75 11.54
CA GLY A 128 31.07 1.44 10.90
C GLY A 128 30.00 0.51 11.38
N GLN A 129 29.07 0.95 12.24
CA GLN A 129 27.99 0.14 12.80
C GLN A 129 26.90 -0.12 11.75
N ILE A 130 26.17 -1.23 11.94
CA ILE A 130 24.88 -1.47 11.28
C ILE A 130 23.81 -0.83 12.16
N VAL A 131 22.99 0.05 11.59
CA VAL A 131 21.93 0.75 12.35
C VAL A 131 20.62 0.02 12.13
N ILE A 132 19.92 -0.35 13.22
CA ILE A 132 18.64 -1.07 13.16
C ILE A 132 17.57 -0.21 13.83
N VAL A 133 16.60 0.26 13.04
CA VAL A 133 15.57 1.23 13.45
C VAL A 133 14.21 0.56 13.55
N ALA A 134 13.52 0.82 14.66
CA ALA A 134 12.12 0.44 14.82
C ALA A 134 11.25 1.26 13.86
N GLY A 135 10.58 0.58 12.93
CA GLY A 135 9.64 1.20 12.01
C GLY A 135 8.35 1.65 12.69
N PHE A 136 7.43 2.26 11.93
CA PHE A 136 6.06 2.55 12.34
C PHE A 136 5.89 3.65 13.39
N GLN A 137 6.93 4.16 14.02
CA GLN A 137 6.88 5.00 15.21
C GLN A 137 7.71 6.29 15.11
N GLY A 138 7.28 7.31 15.85
CA GLY A 138 7.97 8.58 16.00
C GLY A 138 7.57 9.27 17.29
N MET A 139 7.96 10.54 17.42
CA MET A 139 7.67 11.36 18.59
C MET A 139 7.20 12.75 18.15
N SER A 140 6.13 13.21 18.75
CA SER A 140 5.62 14.57 18.55
C SER A 140 6.52 15.63 19.21
N GLU A 141 6.33 16.90 18.87
CA GLU A 141 7.08 18.02 19.47
C GLU A 141 6.93 18.09 20.98
N VAL A 142 5.78 17.68 21.52
CA VAL A 142 5.52 17.68 22.96
C VAL A 142 6.04 16.44 23.68
N GLY A 143 6.77 15.56 22.98
CA GLY A 143 7.39 14.36 23.56
C GLY A 143 6.48 13.15 23.65
N GLU A 144 5.32 13.17 22.99
CA GLU A 144 4.41 12.01 22.94
C GLU A 144 4.79 11.02 21.83
N ILE A 145 4.76 9.74 22.17
CA ILE A 145 4.98 8.65 21.22
C ILE A 145 3.77 8.55 20.29
N THR A 146 4.04 8.41 19.00
CA THR A 146 3.00 8.31 17.96
C THR A 146 3.30 7.17 17.01
N THR A 147 2.26 6.60 16.41
CA THR A 147 2.39 5.61 15.33
C THR A 147 1.92 6.17 13.98
N LEU A 148 2.55 5.68 12.90
CA LEU A 148 2.29 6.15 11.53
C LEU A 148 1.07 5.47 10.87
N GLY A 149 0.47 4.49 11.54
CA GLY A 149 -0.62 3.70 10.98
C GLY A 149 -0.15 2.63 9.97
N ARG A 150 -1.07 2.04 9.22
CA ARG A 150 -0.79 0.97 8.26
C ARG A 150 0.30 1.38 7.27
N GLY A 151 1.20 0.44 6.94
CA GLY A 151 2.36 0.70 6.08
C GLY A 151 3.41 1.62 6.69
N GLY A 152 3.31 1.90 8.01
CA GLY A 152 4.20 2.82 8.70
C GLY A 152 5.68 2.42 8.64
N SER A 153 6.00 1.12 8.68
CA SER A 153 7.41 0.67 8.56
C SER A 153 7.97 0.87 7.15
N ASP A 154 7.16 0.70 6.10
CA ASP A 154 7.57 1.03 4.72
C ASP A 154 7.83 2.53 4.60
N THR A 155 6.90 3.34 5.12
CA THR A 155 7.04 4.81 5.15
C THR A 155 8.29 5.23 5.94
N THR A 156 8.54 4.60 7.10
CA THR A 156 9.77 4.85 7.89
C THR A 156 11.02 4.58 7.08
N ALA A 157 11.10 3.43 6.38
CA ALA A 157 12.27 3.06 5.60
C ALA A 157 12.56 4.04 4.46
N VAL A 158 11.53 4.39 3.70
CA VAL A 158 11.66 5.32 2.57
C VAL A 158 12.00 6.72 3.05
N ALA A 159 11.35 7.20 4.11
CA ALA A 159 11.61 8.51 4.68
C ALA A 159 13.04 8.62 5.24
N LEU A 160 13.51 7.56 5.91
CA LEU A 160 14.88 7.49 6.40
C LEU A 160 15.88 7.45 5.24
N ALA A 161 15.60 6.66 4.19
CA ALA A 161 16.44 6.62 2.99
C ALA A 161 16.61 8.00 2.35
N ALA A 162 15.53 8.76 2.23
CA ALA A 162 15.59 10.15 1.76
C ALA A 162 16.42 11.05 2.69
N ALA A 163 16.21 10.99 4.01
CA ALA A 163 16.87 11.85 4.99
C ALA A 163 18.39 11.61 5.10
N ILE A 164 18.84 10.38 4.87
CA ILE A 164 20.27 10.03 4.87
C ILE A 164 20.89 9.97 3.48
N GLN A 165 20.12 10.26 2.43
CA GLN A 165 20.52 10.17 1.02
C GLN A 165 21.06 8.78 0.66
N ALA A 166 20.29 7.74 0.98
CA ALA A 166 20.64 6.38 0.65
C ALA A 166 20.61 6.13 -0.86
N ASP A 167 21.54 5.31 -1.36
CA ASP A 167 21.61 4.94 -2.77
C ASP A 167 20.42 4.06 -3.17
N VAL A 168 20.00 3.17 -2.27
CA VAL A 168 18.89 2.21 -2.51
C VAL A 168 18.11 1.97 -1.22
N CYS A 169 16.78 1.90 -1.35
CA CYS A 169 15.89 1.41 -0.30
C CYS A 169 15.29 0.06 -0.73
N GLU A 170 15.73 -1.03 -0.11
CA GLU A 170 15.22 -2.39 -0.38
C GLU A 170 14.07 -2.72 0.57
N ILE A 171 12.92 -3.07 0.02
CA ILE A 171 11.74 -3.53 0.78
C ILE A 171 11.63 -5.04 0.65
N TYR A 172 11.86 -5.75 1.74
CA TYR A 172 11.79 -7.19 1.82
C TYR A 172 10.41 -7.64 2.32
N THR A 173 9.78 -8.51 1.53
CA THR A 173 8.42 -9.02 1.76
C THR A 173 8.35 -10.54 1.48
N ASP A 174 7.16 -11.10 1.42
CA ASP A 174 6.91 -12.52 1.11
C ASP A 174 6.91 -12.83 -0.39
N VAL A 175 6.86 -11.82 -1.26
CA VAL A 175 7.02 -11.97 -2.71
C VAL A 175 8.38 -11.45 -3.17
N ASP A 176 8.89 -11.95 -4.30
CA ASP A 176 10.22 -11.59 -4.80
C ASP A 176 10.22 -10.48 -5.85
N GLY A 177 9.19 -9.65 -5.83
CA GLY A 177 9.04 -8.49 -6.71
C GLY A 177 7.58 -8.10 -6.88
N ILE A 178 7.34 -7.16 -7.79
CA ILE A 178 6.00 -6.75 -8.21
C ILE A 178 5.61 -7.61 -9.40
N TYR A 179 4.42 -8.17 -9.34
CA TYR A 179 3.86 -9.00 -10.41
C TYR A 179 2.76 -8.27 -11.16
N SER A 180 2.54 -8.69 -12.40
CA SER A 180 1.49 -8.17 -13.27
C SER A 180 0.07 -8.37 -12.75
N THR A 181 -0.13 -9.26 -11.78
CA THR A 181 -1.33 -9.42 -10.95
C THR A 181 -1.00 -10.27 -9.72
N ASP A 182 -1.97 -10.53 -8.84
CA ASP A 182 -1.79 -11.39 -7.67
C ASP A 182 -1.42 -12.83 -8.10
N PRO A 183 -0.21 -13.33 -7.76
CA PRO A 183 0.22 -14.69 -8.12
C PRO A 183 -0.66 -15.79 -7.55
N ARG A 184 -1.42 -15.50 -6.50
CA ARG A 184 -2.38 -16.46 -5.89
C ARG A 184 -3.60 -16.69 -6.76
N ILE A 185 -3.94 -15.72 -7.64
CA ILE A 185 -5.05 -15.84 -8.61
C ILE A 185 -4.52 -16.36 -9.95
N VAL A 186 -3.37 -15.84 -10.40
CA VAL A 186 -2.73 -16.19 -11.68
C VAL A 186 -1.31 -16.64 -11.41
N ASN A 187 -1.08 -17.94 -11.36
CA ASN A 187 0.24 -18.51 -11.06
C ASN A 187 1.32 -18.25 -12.11
N CYS A 188 0.93 -17.88 -13.34
CA CYS A 188 1.80 -17.46 -14.43
C CYS A 188 1.91 -15.93 -14.54
N ALA A 189 1.61 -15.18 -13.45
CA ALA A 189 1.79 -13.74 -13.41
C ALA A 189 3.25 -13.38 -13.67
N ARG A 190 3.47 -12.38 -14.54
CA ARG A 190 4.80 -11.91 -14.90
C ARG A 190 5.39 -11.07 -13.79
N LYS A 191 6.60 -11.37 -13.36
CA LYS A 191 7.38 -10.48 -12.50
C LYS A 191 7.93 -9.31 -13.33
N LEU A 192 7.66 -8.09 -12.86
CA LEU A 192 8.16 -6.87 -13.49
C LEU A 192 9.62 -6.63 -13.06
N LYS A 193 10.49 -6.33 -14.01
CA LYS A 193 11.87 -5.95 -13.71
C LYS A 193 11.92 -4.53 -13.13
N GLU A 194 11.15 -3.64 -13.73
CA GLU A 194 11.04 -2.24 -13.37
C GLU A 194 9.58 -1.80 -13.44
N ILE A 195 9.22 -0.82 -12.62
CA ILE A 195 7.91 -0.15 -12.64
C ILE A 195 8.10 1.32 -12.27
N SER A 196 7.32 2.21 -12.86
CA SER A 196 7.32 3.63 -12.49
C SER A 196 6.62 3.85 -11.14
N TYR A 197 6.95 4.96 -10.43
CA TYR A 197 6.24 5.29 -9.20
C TYR A 197 4.74 5.47 -9.44
N ASP A 198 4.32 6.05 -10.57
CA ASP A 198 2.91 6.27 -10.88
C ASP A 198 2.15 4.97 -11.06
N GLU A 199 2.70 4.02 -11.83
CA GLU A 199 2.12 2.70 -11.98
C GLU A 199 2.09 1.95 -10.66
N MET A 200 3.19 2.01 -9.87
CA MET A 200 3.26 1.36 -8.57
C MET A 200 2.23 1.94 -7.59
N LEU A 201 2.06 3.27 -7.59
CA LEU A 201 1.08 3.94 -6.75
C LEU A 201 -0.35 3.51 -7.10
N GLU A 202 -0.67 3.43 -8.40
CA GLU A 202 -1.96 2.92 -8.84
C GLU A 202 -2.19 1.46 -8.43
N LEU A 203 -1.20 0.58 -8.62
CA LEU A 203 -1.30 -0.82 -8.18
C LEU A 203 -1.44 -0.92 -6.65
N ALA A 204 -0.71 -0.12 -5.88
CA ALA A 204 -0.78 -0.11 -4.42
C ALA A 204 -2.15 0.36 -3.91
N ASN A 205 -2.72 1.40 -4.51
CA ASN A 205 -4.06 1.90 -4.19
C ASN A 205 -5.18 0.91 -4.56
N LEU A 206 -4.92 0.03 -5.51
CA LEU A 206 -5.90 -0.94 -6.03
C LEU A 206 -5.79 -2.33 -5.37
N GLY A 207 -5.06 -2.46 -4.26
CA GLY A 207 -5.01 -3.69 -3.48
C GLY A 207 -3.84 -4.62 -3.78
N ALA A 208 -2.88 -4.23 -4.65
CA ALA A 208 -1.61 -4.93 -4.75
C ALA A 208 -0.77 -4.63 -3.50
N ALA A 209 -1.00 -5.36 -2.41
CA ALA A 209 -0.52 -5.09 -1.05
C ALA A 209 1.00 -5.32 -0.84
N VAL A 210 1.83 -5.09 -1.86
CA VAL A 210 3.28 -5.29 -1.79
C VAL A 210 3.99 -4.07 -1.20
N LEU A 211 3.56 -2.86 -1.58
CA LEU A 211 4.02 -1.59 -1.04
C LEU A 211 2.83 -0.75 -0.57
N HIS A 212 3.00 -0.02 0.52
CA HIS A 212 1.97 0.90 0.96
C HIS A 212 2.00 2.20 0.12
N PRO A 213 0.84 2.76 -0.34
CA PRO A 213 0.80 3.96 -1.18
C PRO A 213 1.60 5.14 -0.63
N ARG A 214 1.50 5.43 0.68
CA ARG A 214 2.27 6.50 1.34
C ARG A 214 3.79 6.35 1.19
N ALA A 215 4.29 5.11 1.19
CA ALA A 215 5.72 4.86 0.99
C ALA A 215 6.13 5.14 -0.46
N VAL A 216 5.29 4.77 -1.43
CA VAL A 216 5.53 5.05 -2.86
C VAL A 216 5.47 6.55 -3.14
N GLU A 217 4.47 7.26 -2.59
CA GLU A 217 4.37 8.73 -2.68
C GLU A 217 5.63 9.42 -2.12
N TYR A 218 6.08 8.97 -0.95
CA TYR A 218 7.28 9.53 -0.31
C TYR A 218 8.53 9.25 -1.16
N ALA A 219 8.63 8.05 -1.73
CA ALA A 219 9.73 7.69 -2.63
C ALA A 219 9.72 8.56 -3.90
N LYS A 220 8.58 8.74 -4.53
CA LYS A 220 8.41 9.61 -5.71
C LYS A 220 8.82 11.05 -5.41
N HIS A 221 8.32 11.62 -4.31
CA HIS A 221 8.61 13.02 -3.92
C HIS A 221 10.10 13.29 -3.67
N ASN A 222 10.82 12.26 -3.18
CA ASN A 222 12.23 12.38 -2.79
C ASN A 222 13.18 11.63 -3.75
N SER A 223 12.68 11.12 -4.87
CA SER A 223 13.43 10.35 -5.87
C SER A 223 14.24 9.18 -5.27
N VAL A 224 13.67 8.49 -4.28
CA VAL A 224 14.29 7.34 -3.62
C VAL A 224 14.14 6.10 -4.48
N CYS A 225 15.23 5.53 -4.99
CA CYS A 225 15.19 4.25 -5.70
C CYS A 225 14.76 3.13 -4.74
N LEU A 226 13.59 2.51 -5.03
CA LEU A 226 13.11 1.36 -4.27
C LEU A 226 13.40 0.06 -5.01
N VAL A 227 13.70 -1.00 -4.27
CA VAL A 227 13.79 -2.35 -4.81
C VAL A 227 12.97 -3.28 -3.93
N VAL A 228 11.97 -3.94 -4.52
CA VAL A 228 11.13 -4.93 -3.82
C VAL A 228 11.73 -6.30 -4.00
N ARG A 229 12.00 -6.99 -2.90
CA ARG A 229 12.66 -8.31 -2.86
C ARG A 229 11.97 -9.26 -1.90
N SER A 230 12.22 -10.56 -2.05
CA SER A 230 11.82 -11.54 -1.04
C SER A 230 12.84 -11.64 0.09
N SER A 231 12.34 -11.77 1.32
CA SER A 231 13.15 -12.16 2.48
C SER A 231 13.49 -13.67 2.50
N PHE A 232 12.86 -14.46 1.64
CA PHE A 232 12.96 -15.94 1.63
C PHE A 232 13.88 -16.49 0.52
N ASN A 233 14.24 -15.68 -0.47
CA ASN A 233 15.18 -16.06 -1.53
C ASN A 233 16.14 -14.91 -1.87
N TYR A 234 17.05 -15.12 -2.85
CA TYR A 234 18.02 -14.15 -3.33
C TYR A 234 17.75 -13.70 -4.78
N ASN A 235 16.53 -13.93 -5.27
CA ASN A 235 16.15 -13.51 -6.61
C ASN A 235 16.27 -12.00 -6.77
N GLU A 236 16.51 -11.56 -8.00
CA GLU A 236 16.42 -10.15 -8.35
C GLU A 236 14.99 -9.67 -8.13
N GLY A 237 14.86 -8.51 -7.51
CA GLY A 237 13.57 -7.90 -7.23
C GLY A 237 13.03 -7.07 -8.38
N THR A 238 12.03 -6.24 -8.08
CA THR A 238 11.51 -5.21 -8.97
C THR A 238 12.04 -3.85 -8.54
N ILE A 239 12.57 -3.06 -9.47
CA ILE A 239 13.02 -1.69 -9.24
C ILE A 239 11.84 -0.75 -9.45
N VAL A 240 11.59 0.14 -8.47
CA VAL A 240 10.59 1.22 -8.58
C VAL A 240 11.33 2.55 -8.67
N LYS A 241 11.14 3.29 -9.76
CA LYS A 241 11.85 4.53 -10.08
C LYS A 241 10.97 5.50 -10.89
N GLU A 242 11.45 6.70 -11.22
CA GLU A 242 10.68 7.74 -11.93
C GLU A 242 10.23 7.26 -13.32
N GLU A 243 11.15 6.74 -14.12
CA GLU A 243 10.86 6.21 -15.46
C GLU A 243 11.29 4.75 -15.53
N ALA A 244 10.33 3.86 -15.71
CA ALA A 244 10.62 2.46 -15.99
C ALA A 244 10.94 2.26 -17.48
N THR A 245 11.90 1.39 -17.77
CA THR A 245 12.16 0.98 -19.14
C THR A 245 11.00 0.10 -19.61
N MET A 246 10.16 0.63 -20.49
CA MET A 246 9.06 -0.16 -21.05
C MET A 246 9.61 -1.32 -21.88
N GLU A 247 9.19 -2.54 -21.55
CA GLU A 247 9.43 -3.67 -22.46
C GLU A 247 8.69 -3.41 -23.77
N GLN A 248 9.36 -3.60 -24.91
CA GLN A 248 8.78 -3.34 -26.22
C GLN A 248 7.46 -4.13 -26.40
N GLY A 249 6.37 -3.38 -26.59
CA GLY A 249 5.03 -3.95 -26.87
C GLY A 249 4.16 -4.20 -25.63
N VAL A 250 4.62 -3.95 -24.42
CA VAL A 250 3.80 -4.05 -23.20
C VAL A 250 3.12 -2.71 -22.93
N VAL A 251 1.81 -2.66 -23.15
CA VAL A 251 0.98 -1.45 -22.94
C VAL A 251 0.36 -1.42 -21.55
N VAL A 252 0.07 -2.59 -21.01
CA VAL A 252 -0.50 -2.80 -19.65
C VAL A 252 0.56 -3.49 -18.81
N SER A 253 0.97 -2.85 -17.72
CA SER A 253 1.99 -3.37 -16.79
C SER A 253 1.39 -4.32 -15.76
N GLY A 254 0.14 -4.07 -15.36
CA GLY A 254 -0.50 -4.90 -14.34
C GLY A 254 -2.02 -4.78 -14.29
N ILE A 255 -2.59 -5.76 -13.57
CA ILE A 255 -4.02 -5.86 -13.28
C ILE A 255 -4.17 -5.96 -11.76
N ALA A 256 -4.90 -5.02 -11.17
CA ALA A 256 -5.21 -5.02 -9.76
C ALA A 256 -6.72 -5.07 -9.53
N TYR A 257 -7.12 -5.49 -8.34
CA TYR A 257 -8.53 -5.53 -7.96
C TYR A 257 -8.73 -5.09 -6.51
N ASP A 258 -9.89 -4.53 -6.23
CA ASP A 258 -10.30 -4.14 -4.89
C ASP A 258 -11.70 -4.69 -4.60
N LYS A 259 -11.82 -5.51 -3.55
CA LYS A 259 -13.08 -6.08 -3.05
C LYS A 259 -13.76 -5.18 -2.02
N ASN A 260 -13.05 -4.19 -1.50
CA ASN A 260 -13.57 -3.26 -0.50
C ASN A 260 -14.30 -2.09 -1.18
N VAL A 261 -15.29 -2.40 -1.99
CA VAL A 261 -16.04 -1.41 -2.76
C VAL A 261 -17.55 -1.62 -2.64
N ALA A 262 -18.27 -0.55 -2.35
CA ALA A 262 -19.71 -0.46 -2.47
C ALA A 262 -20.07 0.70 -3.41
N ARG A 263 -21.13 0.52 -4.19
CA ARG A 263 -21.71 1.57 -5.03
C ARG A 263 -22.93 2.16 -4.36
N ILE A 264 -22.99 3.50 -4.36
CA ILE A 264 -24.18 4.24 -3.95
C ILE A 264 -24.65 5.03 -5.15
N SER A 265 -25.96 5.00 -5.41
CA SER A 265 -26.58 5.74 -6.50
C SER A 265 -27.70 6.62 -5.96
N ILE A 266 -27.67 7.91 -6.31
CA ILE A 266 -28.68 8.91 -5.98
C ILE A 266 -29.40 9.25 -7.29
N LEU A 267 -30.66 8.89 -7.38
CA LEU A 267 -31.45 8.99 -8.59
C LEU A 267 -32.40 10.20 -8.57
N GLY A 268 -32.57 10.86 -9.71
CA GLY A 268 -33.48 11.98 -9.86
C GLY A 268 -33.13 13.18 -9.01
N VAL A 269 -31.85 13.55 -9.01
CA VAL A 269 -31.35 14.76 -8.31
C VAL A 269 -31.57 15.98 -9.17
N ALA A 270 -32.19 17.03 -8.63
CA ALA A 270 -32.41 18.29 -9.36
C ALA A 270 -31.05 18.89 -9.81
N ASP A 271 -30.97 19.25 -11.10
CA ASP A 271 -29.77 19.88 -11.68
C ASP A 271 -29.67 21.34 -11.22
N LEU A 272 -29.14 21.54 -10.03
CA LEU A 272 -28.95 22.85 -9.42
C LEU A 272 -27.47 23.10 -9.10
N PRO A 273 -26.94 24.30 -9.30
CA PRO A 273 -25.59 24.67 -8.90
C PRO A 273 -25.33 24.38 -7.43
N GLY A 274 -24.21 23.70 -7.13
CA GLY A 274 -23.77 23.41 -5.77
C GLY A 274 -24.29 22.09 -5.17
N VAL A 275 -25.13 21.33 -5.86
CA VAL A 275 -25.66 20.03 -5.37
C VAL A 275 -24.52 19.06 -5.09
N LEU A 276 -23.58 18.88 -6.00
CA LEU A 276 -22.41 18.00 -5.79
C LEU A 276 -21.58 18.44 -4.58
N ALA A 277 -21.36 19.76 -4.41
CA ALA A 277 -20.63 20.29 -3.27
C ALA A 277 -21.31 19.95 -1.93
N LYS A 278 -22.66 19.99 -1.88
CA LYS A 278 -23.43 19.62 -0.69
C LYS A 278 -23.32 18.12 -0.40
N VAL A 279 -23.52 17.27 -1.42
CA VAL A 279 -23.46 15.80 -1.26
C VAL A 279 -22.07 15.36 -0.79
N PHE A 280 -21.02 15.73 -1.55
CA PHE A 280 -19.66 15.28 -1.22
C PHE A 280 -19.07 16.02 -0.02
N GLY A 281 -19.50 17.26 0.25
CA GLY A 281 -19.15 17.98 1.47
C GLY A 281 -19.71 17.31 2.73
N ALA A 282 -20.96 16.85 2.69
CA ALA A 282 -21.56 16.11 3.79
C ALA A 282 -20.83 14.78 4.07
N LEU A 283 -20.47 14.04 3.02
CA LEU A 283 -19.68 12.81 3.15
C LEU A 283 -18.28 13.09 3.72
N ALA A 284 -17.61 14.12 3.26
CA ALA A 284 -16.28 14.51 3.73
C ALA A 284 -16.28 14.93 5.21
N ASN A 285 -17.32 15.63 5.69
CA ASN A 285 -17.48 16.01 7.09
C ASN A 285 -17.59 14.78 8.02
N GLU A 286 -18.14 13.69 7.50
CA GLU A 286 -18.22 12.39 8.19
C GLU A 286 -17.00 11.49 7.92
N HIS A 287 -15.93 12.03 7.30
CA HIS A 287 -14.70 11.30 6.95
C HIS A 287 -14.95 10.05 6.09
N ILE A 288 -15.89 10.14 5.16
CA ILE A 288 -16.19 9.07 4.19
C ILE A 288 -15.44 9.38 2.90
N ASP A 289 -14.52 8.49 2.53
CA ASP A 289 -13.78 8.58 1.29
C ASP A 289 -14.62 8.09 0.10
N VAL A 290 -14.53 8.83 -1.01
CA VAL A 290 -15.21 8.53 -2.27
C VAL A 290 -14.17 8.36 -3.36
N ASP A 291 -14.27 7.29 -4.17
CA ASP A 291 -13.27 6.98 -5.21
C ASP A 291 -13.83 7.33 -6.62
N ILE A 292 -14.67 6.47 -7.20
CA ILE A 292 -15.24 6.72 -8.53
C ILE A 292 -16.51 7.55 -8.39
N ILE A 293 -16.62 8.65 -9.14
CA ILE A 293 -17.84 9.46 -9.24
C ILE A 293 -18.28 9.48 -10.69
N VAL A 294 -19.53 9.09 -10.96
CA VAL A 294 -20.17 9.11 -12.28
C VAL A 294 -21.49 9.88 -12.20
N GLN A 295 -21.63 10.85 -13.07
CA GLN A 295 -22.88 11.59 -13.25
C GLN A 295 -23.47 11.27 -14.61
N SER A 296 -24.79 11.02 -14.69
CA SER A 296 -25.49 10.91 -15.96
C SER A 296 -25.68 12.28 -16.61
N GLY A 297 -26.03 12.28 -17.88
CA GLY A 297 -26.52 13.52 -18.53
C GLY A 297 -27.82 13.99 -17.87
N VAL A 298 -28.03 15.32 -17.90
CA VAL A 298 -29.27 15.93 -17.38
C VAL A 298 -30.44 15.58 -18.30
N LEU A 299 -31.49 15.03 -17.74
CA LEU A 299 -32.75 14.74 -18.43
C LEU A 299 -33.92 15.32 -17.62
N ASN A 300 -34.76 16.16 -18.28
CA ASN A 300 -35.90 16.84 -17.63
C ASN A 300 -35.54 17.66 -16.37
N GLY A 301 -34.32 18.19 -16.30
CA GLY A 301 -33.85 18.96 -15.15
C GLY A 301 -33.37 18.10 -13.97
N GLU A 302 -33.21 16.81 -14.15
CA GLU A 302 -32.66 15.87 -13.17
C GLU A 302 -31.43 15.15 -13.72
N ALA A 303 -30.53 14.75 -12.84
CA ALA A 303 -29.39 13.89 -13.11
C ALA A 303 -29.27 12.78 -12.06
N ASP A 304 -28.68 11.67 -12.45
CA ASP A 304 -28.35 10.56 -11.53
C ASP A 304 -26.85 10.63 -11.21
N PHE A 305 -26.51 10.41 -9.96
CA PHE A 305 -25.14 10.30 -9.50
C PHE A 305 -24.89 8.92 -8.95
N SER A 306 -23.75 8.35 -9.30
CA SER A 306 -23.28 7.13 -8.65
C SER A 306 -21.84 7.33 -8.22
N PHE A 307 -21.52 6.83 -7.04
CA PHE A 307 -20.14 6.86 -6.56
C PHE A 307 -19.82 5.57 -5.81
N THR A 308 -18.51 5.31 -5.65
CA THR A 308 -18.01 4.19 -4.87
C THR A 308 -17.38 4.67 -3.57
N THR A 309 -17.52 3.87 -2.52
CA THR A 309 -16.92 4.05 -1.20
C THR A 309 -16.46 2.72 -0.65
N ALA A 310 -15.70 2.72 0.45
CA ALA A 310 -15.34 1.50 1.16
C ALA A 310 -16.59 0.77 1.65
N LEU A 311 -16.57 -0.57 1.63
CA LEU A 311 -17.71 -1.41 2.02
C LEU A 311 -18.19 -1.10 3.44
N ALA A 312 -17.25 -0.84 4.36
CA ALA A 312 -17.57 -0.51 5.76
C ALA A 312 -18.30 0.83 5.91
N ASP A 313 -18.12 1.77 4.99
CA ASP A 313 -18.72 3.11 5.03
C ASP A 313 -20.08 3.18 4.32
N CYS A 314 -20.49 2.13 3.64
CA CYS A 314 -21.68 2.11 2.78
C CYS A 314 -22.97 2.54 3.52
N GLU A 315 -23.26 1.97 4.68
CA GLU A 315 -24.47 2.30 5.47
C GLU A 315 -24.42 3.74 5.99
N ARG A 316 -23.26 4.14 6.48
CA ARG A 316 -23.03 5.50 6.99
C ARG A 316 -23.19 6.53 5.88
N ALA A 317 -22.66 6.25 4.69
CA ALA A 317 -22.80 7.13 3.53
C ALA A 317 -24.28 7.28 3.09
N VAL A 318 -25.06 6.18 3.05
CA VAL A 318 -26.50 6.24 2.76
C VAL A 318 -27.20 7.12 3.79
N SER A 319 -26.94 6.92 5.09
CA SER A 319 -27.54 7.72 6.17
C SER A 319 -27.22 9.20 6.05
N VAL A 320 -25.97 9.56 5.69
CA VAL A 320 -25.56 10.96 5.46
C VAL A 320 -26.36 11.58 4.32
N ILE A 321 -26.55 10.85 3.20
CA ILE A 321 -27.31 11.32 2.06
C ILE A 321 -28.81 11.50 2.43
N GLU A 322 -29.38 10.58 3.19
CA GLU A 322 -30.76 10.68 3.67
C GLU A 322 -30.96 11.91 4.57
N ASN A 323 -29.99 12.23 5.43
CA ASN A 323 -30.05 13.40 6.31
C ASN A 323 -30.06 14.73 5.56
N ILE A 324 -29.42 14.82 4.38
CA ILE A 324 -29.39 16.05 3.58
C ILE A 324 -30.53 16.12 2.55
N ARG A 325 -31.47 15.21 2.53
CA ARG A 325 -32.58 15.14 1.56
C ARG A 325 -33.39 16.44 1.49
N GLY A 326 -33.51 17.14 2.60
CA GLY A 326 -34.20 18.45 2.66
C GLY A 326 -33.47 19.57 1.91
N GLU A 327 -32.13 19.47 1.79
CA GLU A 327 -31.28 20.45 1.09
C GLU A 327 -30.97 20.03 -0.35
N VAL A 328 -30.95 18.73 -0.61
CA VAL A 328 -30.68 18.11 -1.91
C VAL A 328 -31.84 17.15 -2.21
N PRO A 329 -32.91 17.65 -2.84
CA PRO A 329 -34.02 16.81 -3.23
C PRO A 329 -33.63 15.77 -4.28
N TYR A 330 -33.96 14.53 -4.03
CA TYR A 330 -33.75 13.41 -4.94
C TYR A 330 -34.92 12.41 -4.85
N ARG A 331 -35.07 11.57 -5.87
CA ARG A 331 -36.11 10.57 -5.93
C ARG A 331 -35.82 9.39 -5.02
N GLU A 332 -34.64 8.79 -5.19
CA GLU A 332 -34.25 7.53 -4.52
C GLU A 332 -32.73 7.48 -4.26
N VAL A 333 -32.33 6.82 -3.19
CA VAL A 333 -30.96 6.41 -2.94
C VAL A 333 -30.90 4.89 -2.85
N THR A 334 -29.95 4.28 -3.55
CA THR A 334 -29.74 2.83 -3.57
C THR A 334 -28.29 2.50 -3.29
N SER A 335 -28.00 1.32 -2.75
CA SER A 335 -26.66 0.82 -2.52
C SER A 335 -26.49 -0.61 -3.04
N GLU A 336 -25.31 -0.95 -3.52
CA GLU A 336 -24.93 -2.28 -3.99
C GLU A 336 -23.55 -2.63 -3.42
N ARG A 337 -23.39 -3.82 -2.81
CA ARG A 337 -22.22 -4.21 -2.02
C ARG A 337 -21.41 -5.35 -2.62
N ASP A 338 -22.04 -6.29 -3.30
CA ASP A 338 -21.38 -7.48 -3.86
C ASP A 338 -20.63 -7.13 -5.16
N LEU A 339 -19.70 -6.18 -5.05
CA LEU A 339 -18.97 -5.60 -6.17
C LEU A 339 -17.47 -5.77 -5.98
N VAL A 340 -16.78 -5.73 -7.11
CA VAL A 340 -15.30 -5.63 -7.17
C VAL A 340 -14.92 -4.60 -8.23
N LYS A 341 -13.92 -3.79 -7.90
CA LYS A 341 -13.26 -2.89 -8.84
C LYS A 341 -12.05 -3.62 -9.42
N ILE A 342 -12.01 -3.79 -10.73
CA ILE A 342 -10.88 -4.37 -11.46
C ILE A 342 -10.28 -3.28 -12.32
N SER A 343 -8.97 -3.15 -12.27
CA SER A 343 -8.25 -2.09 -12.98
C SER A 343 -7.07 -2.64 -13.74
N ILE A 344 -6.89 -2.18 -14.96
CA ILE A 344 -5.63 -2.32 -15.70
C ILE A 344 -4.81 -1.05 -15.54
N VAL A 345 -3.51 -1.21 -15.36
CA VAL A 345 -2.55 -0.12 -15.14
C VAL A 345 -1.41 -0.25 -16.14
N GLY A 346 -0.97 0.85 -16.72
CA GLY A 346 0.19 0.88 -17.61
C GLY A 346 0.43 2.26 -18.23
N ALA A 347 1.65 2.78 -18.10
CA ALA A 347 2.05 4.05 -18.71
C ALA A 347 1.92 4.05 -20.26
N GLY A 348 2.02 2.88 -20.89
CA GLY A 348 1.84 2.73 -22.33
C GLY A 348 0.43 3.01 -22.85
N MET A 349 -0.58 3.09 -21.99
CA MET A 349 -1.97 3.33 -22.40
C MET A 349 -2.20 4.70 -22.98
N VAL A 350 -1.43 5.72 -22.55
CA VAL A 350 -1.52 7.11 -23.05
C VAL A 350 -1.39 7.18 -24.56
N SER A 351 -0.52 6.39 -25.16
CA SER A 351 -0.20 6.44 -26.59
C SER A 351 -0.86 5.33 -27.43
N HIS A 352 -1.67 4.46 -26.80
CA HIS A 352 -2.26 3.30 -27.48
C HIS A 352 -3.80 3.32 -27.44
N PRO A 353 -4.46 3.82 -28.48
CA PRO A 353 -5.92 3.80 -28.55
C PRO A 353 -6.44 2.35 -28.58
N GLY A 354 -7.62 2.13 -27.99
CA GLY A 354 -8.30 0.83 -28.00
C GLY A 354 -8.03 -0.06 -26.79
N VAL A 355 -7.15 0.33 -25.86
CA VAL A 355 -6.89 -0.45 -24.63
C VAL A 355 -8.17 -0.65 -23.80
N ALA A 356 -8.93 0.42 -23.55
CA ALA A 356 -10.20 0.32 -22.84
C ALA A 356 -11.22 -0.55 -23.59
N ALA A 357 -11.33 -0.39 -24.91
CA ALA A 357 -12.25 -1.21 -25.73
C ALA A 357 -11.90 -2.69 -25.62
N LYS A 358 -10.61 -3.04 -25.63
CA LYS A 358 -10.15 -4.42 -25.43
C LYS A 358 -10.51 -4.96 -24.04
N MET A 359 -10.39 -4.14 -22.98
CA MET A 359 -10.81 -4.52 -21.62
C MET A 359 -12.31 -4.84 -21.59
N PHE A 360 -13.14 -3.99 -22.19
CA PHE A 360 -14.59 -4.17 -22.21
C PHE A 360 -14.99 -5.42 -23.03
N ASP A 361 -14.34 -5.68 -24.17
CA ASP A 361 -14.57 -6.89 -24.98
C ASP A 361 -14.22 -8.16 -24.19
N ILE A 362 -13.08 -8.19 -23.50
CA ILE A 362 -12.68 -9.34 -22.68
C ILE A 362 -13.67 -9.57 -21.53
N ILE A 363 -14.07 -8.51 -20.80
CA ILE A 363 -15.06 -8.64 -19.72
C ILE A 363 -16.41 -9.12 -20.27
N SER A 364 -16.86 -8.58 -21.41
CA SER A 364 -18.13 -8.99 -22.01
C SER A 364 -18.18 -10.46 -22.38
N ARG A 365 -17.06 -11.02 -22.85
CA ARG A 365 -16.94 -12.46 -23.15
C ARG A 365 -17.04 -13.38 -21.93
N THR A 366 -16.80 -12.87 -20.73
CA THR A 366 -17.04 -13.62 -19.50
C THR A 366 -18.52 -13.62 -19.07
N GLY A 367 -19.41 -12.94 -19.81
CA GLY A 367 -20.83 -12.85 -19.52
C GLY A 367 -21.19 -11.86 -18.40
N VAL A 368 -20.23 -11.04 -17.95
CA VAL A 368 -20.40 -10.11 -16.82
C VAL A 368 -20.72 -8.70 -17.33
N SER A 369 -21.73 -8.07 -16.72
CA SER A 369 -22.08 -6.68 -17.02
C SER A 369 -21.25 -5.71 -16.21
N ILE A 370 -20.72 -4.69 -16.89
CA ILE A 370 -19.97 -3.60 -16.27
C ILE A 370 -20.97 -2.63 -15.63
N LYS A 371 -20.79 -2.31 -14.35
CA LYS A 371 -21.64 -1.41 -13.56
C LYS A 371 -21.18 0.05 -13.60
N MET A 372 -19.87 0.26 -13.53
CA MET A 372 -19.24 1.57 -13.61
C MET A 372 -17.91 1.46 -14.34
N VAL A 373 -17.48 2.56 -14.94
CA VAL A 373 -16.18 2.71 -15.59
C VAL A 373 -15.55 4.02 -15.14
N SER A 374 -14.25 3.98 -14.88
CA SER A 374 -13.44 5.17 -14.65
C SER A 374 -12.12 5.02 -15.41
N THR A 375 -11.62 6.11 -15.97
CA THR A 375 -10.38 6.12 -16.73
C THR A 375 -9.48 7.27 -16.28
N SER A 376 -8.18 7.04 -16.28
CA SER A 376 -7.14 8.07 -16.21
C SER A 376 -6.14 7.83 -17.34
N GLU A 377 -5.06 8.59 -17.36
CA GLU A 377 -4.02 8.44 -18.40
C GLU A 377 -3.37 7.06 -18.37
N ILE A 378 -3.17 6.48 -17.19
CA ILE A 378 -2.45 5.22 -16.98
C ILE A 378 -3.29 4.11 -16.38
N LYS A 379 -4.63 4.30 -16.26
CA LYS A 379 -5.52 3.34 -15.60
C LYS A 379 -6.89 3.32 -16.26
N VAL A 380 -7.44 2.12 -16.42
CA VAL A 380 -8.87 1.90 -16.70
C VAL A 380 -9.43 0.97 -15.64
N SER A 381 -10.50 1.41 -14.99
CA SER A 381 -11.18 0.66 -13.92
C SER A 381 -12.61 0.31 -14.32
N CYS A 382 -13.02 -0.92 -14.05
CA CYS A 382 -14.39 -1.39 -14.18
C CYS A 382 -14.89 -1.91 -12.84
N VAL A 383 -16.09 -1.52 -12.44
CA VAL A 383 -16.79 -2.11 -11.30
C VAL A 383 -17.75 -3.16 -11.85
N VAL A 384 -17.67 -4.38 -11.34
CA VAL A 384 -18.44 -5.55 -11.75
C VAL A 384 -18.94 -6.31 -10.53
N ALA A 385 -19.84 -7.30 -10.73
CA ALA A 385 -20.23 -8.21 -9.66
C ALA A 385 -19.03 -9.06 -9.20
N ALA A 386 -18.94 -9.33 -7.89
CA ALA A 386 -17.78 -9.97 -7.28
C ALA A 386 -17.61 -11.46 -7.64
N ASP A 387 -18.71 -12.15 -7.99
CA ASP A 387 -18.74 -13.61 -8.18
C ASP A 387 -17.78 -14.14 -9.24
N ASN A 388 -17.47 -13.33 -10.26
CA ASN A 388 -16.64 -13.73 -11.41
C ASN A 388 -15.21 -13.17 -11.40
N LEU A 389 -14.75 -12.65 -10.26
CA LEU A 389 -13.47 -11.96 -10.14
C LEU A 389 -12.29 -12.74 -10.75
N HIS A 390 -12.13 -14.00 -10.37
CA HIS A 390 -10.96 -14.79 -10.78
C HIS A 390 -10.96 -15.06 -12.29
N ASP A 391 -12.12 -15.32 -12.87
CA ASP A 391 -12.24 -15.59 -14.32
C ASP A 391 -11.96 -14.32 -15.12
N ILE A 392 -12.44 -13.18 -14.67
CA ILE A 392 -12.18 -11.88 -15.31
C ILE A 392 -10.68 -11.54 -15.25
N ILE A 393 -10.04 -11.70 -14.06
CA ILE A 393 -8.61 -11.40 -13.92
C ILE A 393 -7.79 -12.30 -14.85
N ARG A 394 -8.06 -13.60 -14.90
CA ARG A 394 -7.37 -14.53 -15.80
C ARG A 394 -7.58 -14.18 -17.27
N ALA A 395 -8.81 -13.89 -17.66
CA ALA A 395 -9.13 -13.50 -19.03
C ALA A 395 -8.43 -12.20 -19.44
N LEU A 396 -8.41 -11.19 -18.58
CA LEU A 396 -7.68 -9.95 -18.82
C LEU A 396 -6.18 -10.18 -18.89
N HIS A 397 -5.62 -10.97 -17.97
CA HIS A 397 -4.18 -11.25 -17.91
C HIS A 397 -3.70 -11.91 -19.19
N THR A 398 -4.35 -12.99 -19.61
CA THR A 398 -4.07 -13.66 -20.90
C THR A 398 -4.34 -12.72 -22.08
N GLY A 399 -5.45 -12.00 -22.06
CA GLY A 399 -5.84 -11.10 -23.13
C GLY A 399 -4.86 -9.97 -23.38
N TYR A 400 -4.18 -9.47 -22.36
CA TYR A 400 -3.14 -8.45 -22.48
C TYR A 400 -1.73 -9.04 -22.71
N GLY A 401 -1.60 -10.37 -22.76
CA GLY A 401 -0.32 -11.04 -23.02
C GLY A 401 0.66 -10.94 -21.83
N LEU A 402 0.12 -10.95 -20.62
CA LEU A 402 0.91 -10.84 -19.40
C LEU A 402 1.38 -12.20 -18.84
N ASP A 403 0.93 -13.31 -19.45
CA ASP A 403 1.32 -14.67 -19.06
C ASP A 403 2.81 -14.91 -19.30
N THR A 404 3.43 -15.67 -18.40
CA THR A 404 4.82 -16.14 -18.52
C THR A 404 4.90 -17.65 -18.39
N MET A 405 6.00 -18.23 -18.87
CA MET A 405 6.29 -19.67 -18.68
C MET A 405 6.80 -19.97 -17.26
N GLU A 406 7.22 -18.97 -16.51
CA GLU A 406 7.72 -19.10 -15.15
C GLU A 406 6.57 -19.06 -14.14
N THR A 407 6.64 -19.89 -13.10
CA THR A 407 5.69 -19.83 -11.99
C THR A 407 6.11 -18.74 -11.03
N ALA A 408 5.18 -17.86 -10.68
CA ALA A 408 5.42 -16.76 -9.75
C ALA A 408 5.75 -17.29 -8.34
N PHE A 409 6.68 -16.63 -7.65
CA PHE A 409 7.10 -16.99 -6.31
C PHE A 409 6.27 -16.28 -5.24
N VAL A 410 5.71 -17.06 -4.32
CA VAL A 410 5.10 -16.56 -3.09
C VAL A 410 5.74 -17.29 -1.92
N GLY A 411 6.53 -16.58 -1.10
CA GLY A 411 7.16 -17.10 0.10
C GLY A 411 6.26 -16.95 1.33
N GLY A 412 6.57 -17.69 2.37
CA GLY A 412 5.85 -17.62 3.64
C GLY A 412 5.08 -18.91 3.96
N PRO A 413 4.50 -19.04 5.16
CA PRO A 413 3.69 -20.20 5.48
C PRO A 413 2.47 -20.26 4.56
N GLN A 414 2.29 -21.39 3.88
CA GLN A 414 1.14 -21.64 2.99
C GLN A 414 -0.20 -21.78 3.75
N ASP A 415 -0.19 -21.57 5.06
CA ASP A 415 -1.34 -21.68 5.95
C ASP A 415 -1.83 -20.31 6.38
N ARG A 416 -2.58 -19.64 5.52
CA ARG A 416 -3.68 -18.73 5.91
C ARG A 416 -4.74 -18.75 4.82
N ARG A 417 -5.64 -19.72 4.95
CA ARG A 417 -6.95 -19.68 4.28
C ARG A 417 -7.89 -18.77 5.05
#